data_9625e824f15d7b00587e84581ea1c884
#
_entry.id   9625e824f15d7b00587e84581ea1c884
#
_cell.length_a   1.000
_cell.length_b   1.000
_cell.length_c   1.000
_cell.angle_alpha   90.00
_cell.angle_beta   90.00
_cell.angle_gamma   90.00
#
_symmetry.space_group_name_H-M   'P 1'
#
loop_
_entity.id
_entity.type
_entity.pdbx_description
1 polymer ?
#
loop_
_entity_poly.entity_id
_entity_poly.type
_entity_poly.pdbx_seq_one_letter_code
_entity_poly.pdbx_strand_id
1 'polypeptide(L)'
;GTPTYTVDFAKNCKALITEECWGLYNMVCGGETSRLEVTQELLKILGVESSVKINEVDSSYFSAEYFAARPPNERLVNRKLNLRGQNHMRDWKLALREYISDSYEGYLK
;
A
#
# COMPACT_ATOMS: atom_id res chain seq x y z
N GLY A 1 6.96 -1.32 4.14
CA GLY A 1 5.64 -0.72 4.42
C GLY A 1 4.59 -1.22 3.47
N THR A 2 3.34 -0.97 3.79
CA THR A 2 2.19 -1.40 2.97
C THR A 2 1.71 -0.25 2.10
N PRO A 3 1.51 -0.43 0.77
CA PRO A 3 0.94 0.61 -0.07
C PRO A 3 -0.48 0.91 0.41
N THR A 4 -0.85 2.17 0.46
CA THR A 4 -2.15 2.61 0.96
C THR A 4 -2.92 3.35 -0.12
N TYR A 5 -4.09 2.83 -0.47
CA TYR A 5 -4.95 3.42 -1.49
C TYR A 5 -5.68 4.66 -0.96
N THR A 6 -5.52 5.77 -1.66
CA THR A 6 -6.05 7.07 -1.21
C THR A 6 -7.56 7.11 -1.10
N VAL A 7 -8.28 6.35 -1.93
CA VAL A 7 -9.75 6.25 -1.85
C VAL A 7 -10.19 5.57 -0.56
N ASP A 8 -9.53 4.47 -0.17
CA ASP A 8 -9.81 3.81 1.11
C ASP A 8 -9.48 4.71 2.29
N PHE A 9 -8.35 5.39 2.22
CA PHE A 9 -7.93 6.38 3.22
C PHE A 9 -8.98 7.48 3.39
N ALA A 10 -9.44 8.07 2.29
CA ALA A 10 -10.45 9.13 2.31
C ALA A 10 -11.80 8.64 2.89
N LYS A 11 -12.24 7.45 2.52
CA LYS A 11 -13.45 6.82 3.08
C LYS A 11 -13.34 6.64 4.59
N ASN A 12 -12.21 6.14 5.06
CA ASN A 12 -11.99 5.92 6.50
C ASN A 12 -11.88 7.26 7.27
N CYS A 13 -11.22 8.28 6.69
CA CYS A 13 -11.20 9.62 7.26
C CYS A 13 -12.62 10.20 7.41
N LYS A 14 -13.44 10.06 6.36
CA LYS A 14 -14.85 10.49 6.40
C LYS A 14 -15.61 9.80 7.54
N ALA A 15 -15.44 8.49 7.71
CA ALA A 15 -16.09 7.75 8.80
C ALA A 15 -15.67 8.28 10.18
N LEU A 16 -14.38 8.53 10.41
CA LEU A 16 -13.88 9.08 11.67
C LEU A 16 -14.44 10.47 11.97
N ILE A 17 -14.52 11.32 10.96
CA ILE A 17 -15.08 12.68 11.08
C ILE A 17 -16.57 12.61 11.40
N THR A 18 -17.33 11.78 10.68
CA THR A 18 -18.77 11.61 10.87
C THR A 18 -19.10 11.09 12.27
N GLU A 19 -18.30 10.16 12.80
CA GLU A 19 -18.45 9.58 14.13
C GLU A 19 -17.76 10.39 15.23
N GLU A 20 -17.21 11.56 14.91
CA GLU A 20 -16.47 12.43 15.83
C GLU A 20 -15.36 11.72 16.62
N CYS A 21 -14.72 10.74 15.98
CA CYS A 21 -13.64 9.94 16.54
C CYS A 21 -12.30 10.64 16.44
N TRP A 22 -12.12 11.73 17.15
CA TRP A 22 -10.92 12.57 17.12
C TRP A 22 -9.69 11.88 17.72
N GLY A 23 -8.53 12.26 17.23
CA GLY A 23 -7.24 11.80 17.76
C GLY A 23 -6.24 11.38 16.68
N LEU A 24 -5.13 10.84 17.13
CA LEU A 24 -4.07 10.32 16.27
C LEU A 24 -4.31 8.85 15.96
N TYR A 25 -4.23 8.48 14.69
CA TYR A 25 -4.43 7.13 14.18
C TYR A 25 -3.31 6.73 13.21
N ASN A 26 -2.88 5.48 13.25
CA ASN A 26 -2.28 4.83 12.10
C ASN A 26 -3.41 4.36 11.19
N MET A 27 -3.28 4.65 9.89
CA MET A 27 -4.31 4.31 8.90
C MET A 27 -3.63 3.89 7.60
N VAL A 28 -3.43 2.59 7.45
CA VAL A 28 -2.80 1.97 6.28
C VAL A 28 -3.64 0.80 5.78
N CYS A 29 -3.48 0.40 4.53
CA CYS A 29 -4.06 -0.85 4.05
C CYS A 29 -3.54 -2.04 4.87
N GLY A 30 -4.38 -3.05 5.02
CA GLY A 30 -4.03 -4.29 5.72
C GLY A 30 -3.01 -5.12 4.96
N GLY A 31 -2.41 -6.07 5.68
CA GLY A 31 -1.40 -6.97 5.15
C GLY A 31 0.03 -6.49 5.33
N GLU A 32 0.95 -7.36 5.07
CA GLU A 32 2.39 -7.10 5.09
C GLU A 32 2.94 -7.27 3.70
N THR A 33 3.88 -6.45 3.30
CA THR A 33 4.50 -6.58 1.98
C THR A 33 5.84 -5.86 1.89
N SER A 34 6.59 -6.21 0.86
CA SER A 34 7.82 -5.56 0.42
C SER A 34 7.60 -4.85 -0.92
N ARG A 35 8.54 -4.00 -1.32
CA ARG A 35 8.51 -3.38 -2.66
C ARG A 35 8.55 -4.44 -3.77
N LEU A 36 9.32 -5.51 -3.56
CA LEU A 36 9.42 -6.62 -4.49
C LEU A 36 8.06 -7.30 -4.68
N GLU A 37 7.38 -7.66 -3.59
CA GLU A 37 6.07 -8.30 -3.64
C GLU A 37 5.00 -7.40 -4.29
N VAL A 38 5.03 -6.10 -4.00
CA VAL A 38 4.13 -5.13 -4.66
C VAL A 38 4.38 -5.11 -6.16
N THR A 39 5.65 -5.09 -6.59
CA THR A 39 6.01 -5.13 -8.02
C THR A 39 5.53 -6.42 -8.68
N GLN A 40 5.74 -7.56 -8.04
CA GLN A 40 5.28 -8.86 -8.57
C GLN A 40 3.75 -8.90 -8.72
N GLU A 41 3.01 -8.45 -7.71
CA GLU A 41 1.55 -8.40 -7.77
C GLU A 41 1.06 -7.42 -8.86
N LEU A 42 1.72 -6.27 -9.01
CA LEU A 42 1.43 -5.30 -10.06
C LEU A 42 1.58 -5.92 -11.46
N LEU A 43 2.71 -6.57 -11.74
CA LEU A 43 2.97 -7.21 -13.04
C LEU A 43 1.95 -8.32 -13.33
N LYS A 44 1.55 -9.06 -12.30
CA LYS A 44 0.51 -10.09 -12.39
C LYS A 44 -0.85 -9.49 -12.75
N ILE A 45 -1.26 -8.41 -12.08
CA ILE A 45 -2.52 -7.71 -12.37
C ILE A 45 -2.53 -7.18 -13.81
N LEU A 46 -1.40 -6.64 -14.27
CA LEU A 46 -1.25 -6.14 -15.64
C LEU A 46 -1.08 -7.23 -16.70
N GLY A 47 -0.86 -8.48 -16.29
CA GLY A 47 -0.66 -9.61 -17.20
C GLY A 47 0.65 -9.56 -18.00
N VAL A 48 1.66 -8.88 -17.48
CA VAL A 48 2.97 -8.69 -18.15
C VAL A 48 4.15 -9.33 -17.40
N GLU A 49 3.88 -10.20 -16.46
CA GLU A 49 4.89 -10.86 -15.61
C GLU A 49 5.94 -11.64 -16.41
N SER A 50 5.55 -12.21 -17.57
CA SER A 50 6.48 -12.93 -18.46
C SER A 50 7.34 -12.01 -19.34
N SER A 51 6.94 -10.76 -19.49
CA SER A 51 7.59 -9.78 -20.39
C SER A 51 8.54 -8.84 -19.66
N VAL A 52 8.45 -8.77 -18.33
CA VAL A 52 9.23 -7.86 -17.50
C VAL A 52 10.13 -8.65 -16.55
N LYS A 53 11.42 -8.44 -16.65
CA LYS A 53 12.40 -9.03 -15.72
C LYS A 53 12.56 -8.14 -14.49
N ILE A 54 12.34 -8.69 -13.32
CA ILE A 54 12.64 -8.05 -12.05
C ILE A 54 14.05 -8.44 -11.61
N ASN A 55 14.89 -7.46 -11.35
CA ASN A 55 16.18 -7.67 -10.69
C ASN A 55 16.01 -7.33 -9.21
N GLU A 56 16.11 -8.35 -8.37
CA GLU A 56 16.06 -8.17 -6.91
C GLU A 56 17.39 -7.63 -6.42
N VAL A 57 17.35 -6.54 -5.68
CA VAL A 57 18.51 -5.90 -5.05
C VAL A 57 18.16 -5.55 -3.61
N ASP A 58 19.16 -5.47 -2.74
CA ASP A 58 18.97 -5.00 -1.38
C ASP A 58 18.93 -3.46 -1.29
N SER A 59 18.61 -2.94 -0.11
CA SER A 59 18.49 -1.50 0.11
C SER A 59 19.82 -0.75 -0.07
N SER A 60 20.95 -1.42 0.02
CA SER A 60 22.28 -0.81 -0.12
C SER A 60 22.64 -0.49 -1.57
N TYR A 61 21.98 -1.15 -2.52
CA TYR A 61 22.20 -0.93 -3.97
C TYR A 61 22.06 0.53 -4.38
N PHE A 62 21.12 1.25 -3.75
CA PHE A 62 20.84 2.65 -4.03
C PHE A 62 21.49 3.63 -3.01
N SER A 63 22.42 3.16 -2.19
CA SER A 63 23.01 3.98 -1.10
C SER A 63 23.73 5.22 -1.60
N ALA A 64 24.27 5.20 -2.82
CA ALA A 64 24.93 6.35 -3.46
C ALA A 64 23.91 7.44 -3.90
N GLU A 65 22.67 7.08 -4.17
CA GLU A 65 21.63 7.99 -4.64
C GLU A 65 20.78 8.58 -3.51
N TYR A 66 20.65 7.84 -2.40
CA TYR A 66 19.81 8.21 -1.26
C TYR A 66 20.66 8.50 -0.03
N PHE A 67 20.75 9.77 0.34
CA PHE A 67 21.50 10.21 1.53
C PHE A 67 20.75 10.00 2.86
N ALA A 68 19.43 9.82 2.81
CA ALA A 68 18.61 9.61 4.01
C ALA A 68 18.53 8.14 4.38
N ALA A 69 18.94 7.81 5.60
CA ALA A 69 18.75 6.47 6.15
C ALA A 69 17.27 6.12 6.27
N ARG A 70 16.87 4.97 5.75
CA ARG A 70 15.51 4.44 5.87
C ARG A 70 15.51 3.25 6.82
N PRO A 71 14.53 3.15 7.73
CA PRO A 71 14.42 1.97 8.57
C PRO A 71 14.13 0.74 7.72
N PRO A 72 14.67 -0.44 8.09
CA PRO A 72 14.46 -1.67 7.35
C PRO A 72 13.02 -2.17 7.42
N ASN A 73 12.25 -1.72 8.41
CA ASN A 73 10.86 -2.08 8.62
C ASN A 73 10.03 -0.84 8.97
N GLU A 74 9.08 -0.53 8.09
CA GLU A 74 8.14 0.59 8.23
C GLU A 74 6.69 0.08 8.33
N ARG A 75 6.48 -1.11 8.87
CA ARG A 75 5.13 -1.69 9.02
C ARG A 75 4.35 -0.94 10.09
N LEU A 76 3.08 -0.70 9.79
CA LEU A 76 2.13 -0.09 10.71
C LEU A 76 0.94 -1.03 10.94
N VAL A 77 0.36 -0.92 12.12
CA VAL A 77 -0.88 -1.60 12.49
C VAL A 77 -1.92 -0.56 12.85
N ASN A 78 -3.14 -0.71 12.32
CA ASN A 78 -4.28 0.17 12.59
C ASN A 78 -4.93 -0.17 13.95
N ARG A 79 -4.13 -0.30 15.01
CA ARG A 79 -4.59 -0.82 16.31
C ARG A 79 -5.75 -0.01 16.90
N LYS A 80 -5.62 1.31 16.90
CA LYS A 80 -6.65 2.20 17.48
C LYS A 80 -7.95 2.16 16.68
N LEU A 81 -7.84 2.09 15.34
CA LEU A 81 -9.00 1.89 14.47
C LEU A 81 -9.71 0.56 14.76
N ASN A 82 -8.94 -0.52 14.92
CA ASN A 82 -9.48 -1.84 15.26
C ASN A 82 -10.19 -1.82 16.61
N LEU A 83 -9.56 -1.24 17.64
CA LEU A 83 -10.16 -1.16 19.00
C LEU A 83 -11.45 -0.34 19.04
N ARG A 84 -11.61 0.62 18.15
CA ARG A 84 -12.81 1.45 18.03
C ARG A 84 -13.84 0.93 17.04
N GLY A 85 -13.59 -0.19 16.36
CA GLY A 85 -14.46 -0.72 15.31
C GLY A 85 -14.57 0.21 14.09
N GLN A 86 -13.56 1.05 13.82
CA GLN A 86 -13.54 2.07 12.78
C GLN A 86 -12.48 1.78 11.68
N ASN A 87 -11.99 0.56 11.61
CA ASN A 87 -11.02 0.18 10.57
C ASN A 87 -11.74 -0.31 9.32
N HIS A 88 -11.87 0.56 8.34
CA HIS A 88 -12.44 0.28 7.02
C HIS A 88 -11.37 0.15 5.92
N MET A 89 -10.10 0.06 6.32
CA MET A 89 -8.99 -0.13 5.40
C MET A 89 -8.94 -1.56 4.92
N ARG A 90 -8.93 -1.75 3.60
CA ARG A 90 -8.90 -3.09 2.97
C ARG A 90 -7.47 -3.63 2.88
N ASP A 91 -7.36 -4.92 2.52
CA ASP A 91 -6.07 -5.52 2.17
C ASP A 91 -5.44 -4.81 0.96
N TRP A 92 -4.12 -4.63 0.99
CA TRP A 92 -3.38 -3.89 -0.04
C TRP A 92 -3.51 -4.51 -1.44
N LYS A 93 -3.66 -5.83 -1.56
CA LYS A 93 -3.82 -6.48 -2.88
C LYS A 93 -5.16 -6.15 -3.51
N LEU A 94 -6.23 -6.13 -2.72
CA LEU A 94 -7.56 -5.73 -3.20
C LEU A 94 -7.55 -4.27 -3.64
N ALA A 95 -6.97 -3.40 -2.81
CA ALA A 95 -6.85 -1.99 -3.09
C ALA A 95 -6.00 -1.71 -4.34
N LEU A 96 -4.89 -2.43 -4.52
CA LEU A 96 -4.04 -2.32 -5.71
C LEU A 96 -4.77 -2.74 -6.98
N ARG A 97 -5.52 -3.84 -6.94
CA ARG A 97 -6.32 -4.30 -8.09
C ARG A 97 -7.34 -3.29 -8.51
N GLU A 98 -8.09 -2.73 -7.57
CA GLU A 98 -9.08 -1.68 -7.85
C GLU A 98 -8.41 -0.44 -8.44
N TYR A 99 -7.31 0.02 -7.85
CA TYR A 99 -6.56 1.16 -8.36
C TYR A 99 -6.12 0.97 -9.81
N ILE A 100 -5.57 -0.19 -10.15
CA ILE A 100 -5.13 -0.50 -11.52
C ILE A 100 -6.32 -0.61 -12.46
N SER A 101 -7.39 -1.30 -12.06
CA SER A 101 -8.61 -1.42 -12.87
C SER A 101 -9.22 -0.07 -13.19
N ASP A 102 -9.36 0.79 -12.19
CA ASP A 102 -10.04 2.09 -12.36
C ASP A 102 -9.19 3.13 -13.12
N SER A 103 -7.88 3.06 -13.00
CA SER A 103 -6.98 4.11 -13.49
C SER A 103 -6.11 3.70 -14.67
N TYR A 104 -5.84 2.40 -14.83
CA TYR A 104 -4.82 1.90 -15.77
C TYR A 104 -5.26 0.68 -16.57
N GLU A 105 -6.54 0.38 -16.62
CA GLU A 105 -7.03 -0.73 -17.44
C GLU A 105 -6.60 -0.55 -18.90
N GLY A 106 -5.90 -1.56 -19.43
CA GLY A 106 -5.38 -1.53 -20.80
C GLY A 106 -4.14 -0.66 -21.03
N TYR A 107 -3.55 -0.07 -19.99
CA TYR A 107 -2.41 0.85 -20.13
C TYR A 107 -1.18 0.24 -20.83
N LEU A 108 -0.93 -1.06 -20.62
CA LEU A 108 0.19 -1.80 -21.21
C LEU A 108 -0.24 -2.86 -22.25
N LYS A 109 -1.43 -2.75 -22.72
CA LYS A 109 -1.94 -3.65 -23.77
C LYS A 109 -1.73 -3.08 -25.16
#